data_9747e5a6e9e31de5b5777caaa71f6ae8
#
_entry.id   9747e5a6e9e31de5b5777caaa71f6ae8
#
_cell.length_a   1.000
_cell.length_b   1.000
_cell.length_c   1.000
_cell.angle_alpha   90.00
_cell.angle_beta   90.00
_cell.angle_gamma   90.00
#
_symmetry.space_group_name_H-M   'P 1'
#
loop_
_entity.id
_entity.type
_entity.pdbx_description
1 polymer ?
#
loop_
_entity_poly.entity_id
_entity_poly.type
_entity_poly.pdbx_seq_one_letter_code
_entity_poly.pdbx_strand_id
1 'polypeptide(L)'
;MTTFAIVHGAGDVGWSWHLVAAALEAKGHTTIAPDLPTEDESKDLTDWASTVVNALPSTSDVVVVGHSFGGFTAPLVAQQVNASALVLVTAMLPKPGETPGAWWENAGYTDSGLEDQFWHDVPADLAEESQKRERGVSETAMAKPWPLTAMPDVPTHFILCTEDRFFTPEFMRGVVADRLPGVEPVELAAGHCAQLSKPNELAELLAHYAR
;
A
#
# COMPACT_ATOMS: atom_id res chain seq x y z
N MET A 1 -19.55 -5.16 9.54
CA MET A 1 -18.68 -4.00 9.89
C MET A 1 -17.23 -4.47 9.77
N THR A 2 -16.56 -4.04 8.74
CA THR A 2 -15.21 -4.50 8.37
C THR A 2 -14.16 -3.54 8.92
N THR A 3 -13.00 -4.04 9.33
CA THR A 3 -11.83 -3.24 9.69
C THR A 3 -10.87 -3.16 8.51
N PHE A 4 -10.55 -1.96 8.06
CA PHE A 4 -9.52 -1.71 7.06
C PHE A 4 -8.19 -1.44 7.75
N ALA A 5 -7.24 -2.35 7.57
CA ALA A 5 -5.87 -2.23 8.07
C ALA A 5 -4.97 -1.64 6.98
N ILE A 6 -4.54 -0.40 7.15
CA ILE A 6 -3.77 0.32 6.15
C ILE A 6 -2.27 0.17 6.40
N VAL A 7 -1.54 -0.17 5.35
CA VAL A 7 -0.08 -0.25 5.30
C VAL A 7 0.39 0.81 4.30
N HIS A 8 0.86 1.93 4.79
CA HIS A 8 1.29 3.06 3.97
C HIS A 8 2.62 2.79 3.22
N GLY A 9 2.93 3.64 2.24
CA GLY A 9 4.15 3.56 1.43
C GLY A 9 5.41 4.07 2.11
N ALA A 10 6.52 4.03 1.40
CA ALA A 10 7.77 4.65 1.80
C ALA A 10 7.61 6.17 1.86
N GLY A 11 8.28 6.81 2.82
CA GLY A 11 8.17 8.24 3.01
C GLY A 11 6.85 8.71 3.64
N ASP A 12 5.87 7.84 3.76
CA ASP A 12 4.51 8.16 4.18
C ASP A 12 4.29 7.86 5.68
N VAL A 13 3.13 8.27 6.17
CA VAL A 13 2.63 8.03 7.54
C VAL A 13 1.13 7.75 7.51
N GLY A 14 0.58 7.19 8.59
CA GLY A 14 -0.85 6.90 8.69
C GLY A 14 -1.76 8.10 8.43
N TRP A 15 -1.29 9.32 8.73
CA TRP A 15 -2.04 10.55 8.49
C TRP A 15 -2.49 10.72 7.03
N SER A 16 -1.71 10.31 6.05
CA SER A 16 -2.07 10.47 4.64
C SER A 16 -3.35 9.73 4.25
N TRP A 17 -3.80 8.82 5.09
CA TRP A 17 -5.01 8.04 4.87
C TRP A 17 -6.26 8.60 5.58
N HIS A 18 -6.14 9.75 6.26
CA HIS A 18 -7.23 10.30 7.08
C HIS A 18 -8.53 10.59 6.30
N LEU A 19 -8.43 11.03 5.03
CA LEU A 19 -9.59 11.28 4.19
C LEU A 19 -10.29 10.00 3.76
N VAL A 20 -9.52 8.98 3.39
CA VAL A 20 -10.06 7.64 3.07
C VAL A 20 -10.67 7.02 4.32
N ALA A 21 -10.01 7.15 5.48
CA ALA A 21 -10.53 6.67 6.75
C ALA A 21 -11.89 7.30 7.07
N ALA A 22 -12.01 8.62 6.98
CA ALA A 22 -13.28 9.32 7.21
C ALA A 22 -14.39 8.85 6.25
N ALA A 23 -14.05 8.62 4.97
CA ALA A 23 -15.01 8.13 3.98
C ALA A 23 -15.46 6.68 4.24
N LEU A 24 -14.56 5.79 4.71
CA LEU A 24 -14.90 4.42 5.10
C LEU A 24 -15.71 4.38 6.41
N GLU A 25 -15.37 5.24 7.38
CA GLU A 25 -16.10 5.38 8.64
C GLU A 25 -17.53 5.87 8.41
N ALA A 26 -17.74 6.81 7.49
CA ALA A 26 -19.07 7.27 7.08
C ALA A 26 -19.93 6.14 6.48
N LYS A 27 -19.31 5.06 6.00
CA LYS A 27 -19.97 3.84 5.51
C LYS A 27 -20.15 2.76 6.59
N GLY A 28 -19.76 3.04 7.84
CA GLY A 28 -19.90 2.12 8.97
C GLY A 28 -18.76 1.11 9.14
N HIS A 29 -17.62 1.36 8.52
CA HIS A 29 -16.40 0.56 8.69
C HIS A 29 -15.46 1.19 9.73
N THR A 30 -14.42 0.45 10.13
CA THR A 30 -13.34 0.95 10.98
C THR A 30 -12.06 1.02 10.14
N THR A 31 -11.26 2.06 10.33
CA THR A 31 -9.96 2.18 9.65
C THR A 31 -8.83 2.30 10.67
N ILE A 32 -7.79 1.50 10.50
CA ILE A 32 -6.57 1.51 11.31
C ILE A 32 -5.40 1.78 10.37
N ALA A 33 -4.76 2.91 10.55
CA ALA A 33 -3.61 3.37 9.76
C ALA A 33 -2.49 3.84 10.70
N PRO A 34 -1.73 2.91 11.33
CA PRO A 34 -0.66 3.30 12.24
C PRO A 34 0.55 3.83 11.47
N ASP A 35 1.32 4.71 12.08
CA ASP A 35 2.64 5.04 11.61
C ASP A 35 3.56 3.83 11.76
N LEU A 36 4.16 3.38 10.65
CA LEU A 36 5.13 2.29 10.67
C LEU A 36 6.50 2.82 11.14
N PRO A 37 7.29 2.00 11.86
CA PRO A 37 8.62 2.42 12.33
C PRO A 37 9.67 2.35 11.22
N THR A 38 9.44 3.07 10.11
CA THR A 38 10.21 2.95 8.87
C THR A 38 11.65 3.43 8.99
N GLU A 39 11.93 4.38 9.89
CA GLU A 39 13.27 4.96 10.11
C GLU A 39 14.12 4.17 11.13
N ASP A 40 13.50 3.23 11.85
CA ASP A 40 14.20 2.46 12.89
C ASP A 40 15.04 1.34 12.28
N GLU A 41 16.37 1.51 12.27
CA GLU A 41 17.34 0.56 11.75
C GLU A 41 17.34 -0.81 12.48
N SER A 42 16.71 -0.89 13.64
CA SER A 42 16.53 -2.17 14.35
C SER A 42 15.31 -2.96 13.86
N LYS A 43 14.49 -2.37 12.98
CA LYS A 43 13.19 -2.89 12.52
C LYS A 43 13.24 -3.31 11.06
N ASP A 44 12.42 -4.31 10.74
CA ASP A 44 12.23 -4.79 9.37
C ASP A 44 10.74 -4.91 9.00
N LEU A 45 10.47 -5.47 7.83
CA LEU A 45 9.11 -5.65 7.31
C LEU A 45 8.22 -6.47 8.26
N THR A 46 8.79 -7.40 9.03
CA THR A 46 8.04 -8.23 10.00
C THR A 46 7.63 -7.40 11.22
N ASP A 47 8.52 -6.51 11.68
CA ASP A 47 8.21 -5.57 12.76
C ASP A 47 7.13 -4.57 12.32
N TRP A 48 7.21 -4.10 11.06
CA TRP A 48 6.20 -3.20 10.50
C TRP A 48 4.84 -3.89 10.41
N ALA A 49 4.80 -5.13 9.96
CA ALA A 49 3.56 -5.92 9.96
C ALA A 49 3.00 -6.09 11.37
N SER A 50 3.87 -6.38 12.35
CA SER A 50 3.49 -6.51 13.76
C SER A 50 2.91 -5.19 14.32
N THR A 51 3.44 -4.03 13.89
CA THR A 51 2.90 -2.72 14.28
C THR A 51 1.43 -2.59 13.84
N VAL A 52 1.12 -2.98 12.62
CA VAL A 52 -0.26 -2.95 12.12
C VAL A 52 -1.16 -3.93 12.87
N VAL A 53 -0.71 -5.18 13.00
CA VAL A 53 -1.49 -6.23 13.68
C VAL A 53 -1.80 -5.87 15.13
N ASN A 54 -0.82 -5.31 15.85
CA ASN A 54 -0.98 -4.90 17.25
C ASN A 54 -1.92 -3.69 17.43
N ALA A 55 -2.11 -2.89 16.38
CA ALA A 55 -3.04 -1.77 16.40
C ALA A 55 -4.50 -2.18 16.14
N LEU A 56 -4.74 -3.39 15.65
CA LEU A 56 -6.10 -3.86 15.34
C LEU A 56 -6.90 -4.15 16.60
N PRO A 57 -8.17 -3.70 16.66
CA PRO A 57 -9.06 -4.03 17.77
C PRO A 57 -9.50 -5.51 17.75
N SER A 58 -9.47 -6.14 16.60
CA SER A 58 -9.79 -7.55 16.34
C SER A 58 -9.15 -7.99 15.03
N THR A 59 -8.85 -9.27 14.91
CA THR A 59 -8.37 -9.91 13.68
C THR A 59 -9.49 -10.52 12.83
N SER A 60 -10.75 -10.38 13.24
CA SER A 60 -11.90 -10.86 12.48
C SER A 60 -12.38 -9.80 11.49
N ASP A 61 -12.74 -10.22 10.28
CA ASP A 61 -13.27 -9.37 9.20
C ASP A 61 -12.35 -8.17 8.89
N VAL A 62 -11.08 -8.47 8.60
CA VAL A 62 -10.06 -7.47 8.25
C VAL A 62 -9.80 -7.49 6.76
N VAL A 63 -9.91 -6.33 6.13
CA VAL A 63 -9.37 -6.05 4.78
C VAL A 63 -8.04 -5.34 4.96
N VAL A 64 -6.96 -5.91 4.45
CA VAL A 64 -5.63 -5.28 4.50
C VAL A 64 -5.41 -4.51 3.21
N VAL A 65 -5.00 -3.25 3.34
CA VAL A 65 -4.71 -2.37 2.21
C VAL A 65 -3.24 -2.01 2.22
N GLY A 66 -2.51 -2.31 1.13
CA GLY A 66 -1.11 -1.94 0.97
C GLY A 66 -0.93 -0.93 -0.16
N HIS A 67 -0.26 0.18 0.09
CA HIS A 67 0.01 1.21 -0.90
C HIS A 67 1.51 1.29 -1.21
N SER A 68 1.87 1.40 -2.49
CA SER A 68 3.27 1.63 -2.90
C SER A 68 4.22 0.62 -2.22
N PHE A 69 5.25 1.06 -1.52
CA PHE A 69 6.15 0.21 -0.75
C PHE A 69 5.44 -0.68 0.29
N GLY A 70 4.28 -0.26 0.78
CA GLY A 70 3.44 -1.07 1.68
C GLY A 70 3.04 -2.43 1.10
N GLY A 71 3.19 -2.63 -0.20
CA GLY A 71 3.03 -3.93 -0.86
C GLY A 71 4.01 -5.00 -0.40
N PHE A 72 5.14 -4.64 0.19
CA PHE A 72 6.04 -5.60 0.86
C PHE A 72 5.53 -6.05 2.23
N THR A 73 4.87 -5.17 2.97
CA THR A 73 4.43 -5.43 4.34
C THR A 73 2.98 -5.93 4.43
N ALA A 74 2.08 -5.42 3.58
CA ALA A 74 0.67 -5.77 3.61
C ALA A 74 0.38 -7.29 3.49
N PRO A 75 1.08 -8.07 2.63
CA PRO A 75 0.91 -9.51 2.59
C PRO A 75 1.26 -10.22 3.91
N LEU A 76 2.27 -9.70 4.65
CA LEU A 76 2.63 -10.25 5.95
C LEU A 76 1.50 -10.03 6.98
N VAL A 77 0.91 -8.84 6.97
CA VAL A 77 -0.27 -8.53 7.80
C VAL A 77 -1.43 -9.44 7.42
N ALA A 78 -1.74 -9.53 6.12
CA ALA A 78 -2.86 -10.33 5.62
C ALA A 78 -2.76 -11.81 6.02
N GLN A 79 -1.55 -12.39 5.98
CA GLN A 79 -1.31 -13.75 6.42
C GLN A 79 -1.51 -13.90 7.94
N GLN A 80 -0.98 -12.97 8.74
CA GLN A 80 -1.06 -13.04 10.21
C GLN A 80 -2.49 -12.97 10.75
N VAL A 81 -3.33 -12.15 10.11
CA VAL A 81 -4.74 -11.98 10.54
C VAL A 81 -5.71 -12.88 9.79
N ASN A 82 -5.25 -13.69 8.83
CA ASN A 82 -6.09 -14.43 7.89
C ASN A 82 -7.16 -13.50 7.27
N ALA A 83 -6.68 -12.45 6.60
CA ALA A 83 -7.51 -11.36 6.12
C ALA A 83 -8.66 -11.83 5.22
N SER A 84 -9.78 -11.14 5.26
CA SER A 84 -10.91 -11.39 4.35
C SER A 84 -10.60 -10.97 2.91
N ALA A 85 -9.71 -9.98 2.74
CA ALA A 85 -9.10 -9.60 1.47
C ALA A 85 -7.79 -8.85 1.67
N LEU A 86 -6.90 -8.90 0.68
CA LEU A 86 -5.72 -8.06 0.50
C LEU A 86 -5.96 -7.18 -0.72
N VAL A 87 -5.92 -5.86 -0.54
CA VAL A 87 -6.08 -4.89 -1.61
C VAL A 87 -4.80 -4.10 -1.77
N LEU A 88 -4.20 -4.15 -2.94
CA LEU A 88 -2.93 -3.52 -3.26
C LEU A 88 -3.19 -2.31 -4.16
N VAL A 89 -2.86 -1.11 -3.69
CA VAL A 89 -3.11 0.15 -4.40
C VAL A 89 -1.80 0.66 -4.96
N THR A 90 -1.64 0.62 -6.29
CA THR A 90 -0.41 0.99 -7.01
C THR A 90 0.86 0.54 -6.26
N ALA A 91 0.84 -0.72 -5.78
CA ALA A 91 1.77 -1.26 -4.80
C ALA A 91 2.88 -2.09 -5.41
N MET A 92 4.05 -2.06 -4.78
CA MET A 92 5.15 -2.96 -5.10
C MET A 92 4.74 -4.41 -4.77
N LEU A 93 5.06 -5.32 -5.66
CA LEU A 93 4.72 -6.75 -5.54
C LEU A 93 6.02 -7.55 -5.39
N PRO A 94 6.37 -8.04 -4.18
CA PRO A 94 7.58 -8.82 -3.99
C PRO A 94 7.49 -10.24 -4.55
N LYS A 95 8.65 -10.80 -4.94
CA LYS A 95 8.84 -12.24 -5.14
C LYS A 95 9.47 -12.87 -3.90
N PRO A 96 9.29 -14.17 -3.64
CA PRO A 96 9.94 -14.86 -2.52
C PRO A 96 11.45 -14.63 -2.48
N GLY A 97 11.94 -14.19 -1.31
CA GLY A 97 13.36 -13.92 -1.10
C GLY A 97 13.92 -12.64 -1.76
N GLU A 98 13.08 -11.88 -2.45
CA GLU A 98 13.47 -10.61 -3.05
C GLU A 98 13.63 -9.54 -1.95
N THR A 99 14.70 -8.76 -2.01
CA THR A 99 14.83 -7.59 -1.12
C THR A 99 14.14 -6.38 -1.74
N PRO A 100 13.60 -5.45 -0.93
CA PRO A 100 13.04 -4.20 -1.46
C PRO A 100 14.05 -3.41 -2.30
N GLY A 101 15.33 -3.42 -1.94
CA GLY A 101 16.37 -2.78 -2.72
C GLY A 101 16.59 -3.39 -4.10
N ALA A 102 16.49 -4.73 -4.22
CA ALA A 102 16.65 -5.42 -5.50
C ALA A 102 15.37 -5.37 -6.39
N TRP A 103 14.23 -5.06 -5.80
CA TRP A 103 12.94 -5.04 -6.51
C TRP A 103 12.96 -4.16 -7.76
N TRP A 104 13.61 -3.00 -7.68
CA TRP A 104 13.66 -2.01 -8.76
C TRP A 104 14.24 -2.59 -10.05
N GLU A 105 15.38 -3.22 -9.94
CA GLU A 105 16.05 -3.90 -11.07
C GLU A 105 15.25 -5.12 -11.52
N ASN A 106 14.82 -5.96 -10.57
CA ASN A 106 14.11 -7.21 -10.87
C ASN A 106 12.72 -6.98 -11.49
N ALA A 107 12.06 -5.87 -11.15
CA ALA A 107 10.79 -5.48 -11.75
C ALA A 107 10.96 -4.76 -13.09
N GLY A 108 12.20 -4.39 -13.45
CA GLY A 108 12.49 -3.60 -14.64
C GLY A 108 12.01 -2.16 -14.53
N TYR A 109 12.00 -1.60 -13.32
CA TYR A 109 11.59 -0.21 -13.14
C TYR A 109 12.55 0.75 -13.87
N THR A 110 11.96 1.68 -14.56
CA THR A 110 12.67 2.81 -15.18
C THR A 110 11.93 4.09 -14.81
N ASP A 111 12.69 5.08 -14.34
CA ASP A 111 12.12 6.39 -14.05
C ASP A 111 11.35 6.91 -15.27
N SER A 112 10.13 7.36 -15.05
CA SER A 112 9.27 7.88 -16.12
C SER A 112 9.78 9.16 -16.75
N GLY A 113 10.66 9.90 -16.05
CA GLY A 113 11.13 11.22 -16.45
C GLY A 113 10.05 12.31 -16.38
N LEU A 114 8.88 12.00 -15.86
CA LEU A 114 7.80 12.97 -15.68
C LEU A 114 8.07 13.84 -14.45
N GLU A 115 7.73 15.12 -14.56
CA GLU A 115 7.79 16.03 -13.41
C GLU A 115 6.68 15.74 -12.42
N ASP A 116 6.93 16.05 -11.15
CA ASP A 116 5.97 15.93 -10.06
C ASP A 116 5.26 14.57 -10.03
N GLN A 117 6.05 13.51 -9.81
CA GLN A 117 5.58 12.12 -9.91
C GLN A 117 4.56 11.74 -8.82
N PHE A 118 4.57 12.44 -7.69
CA PHE A 118 3.76 12.08 -6.51
C PHE A 118 2.57 13.01 -6.26
N TRP A 119 2.71 14.31 -6.54
CA TRP A 119 1.79 15.33 -6.04
C TRP A 119 0.97 16.03 -7.12
N HIS A 120 1.19 15.72 -8.41
CA HIS A 120 0.62 16.47 -9.55
C HIS A 120 -0.92 16.59 -9.53
N ASP A 121 -1.63 15.66 -8.90
CA ASP A 121 -3.09 15.64 -8.80
C ASP A 121 -3.60 15.85 -7.36
N VAL A 122 -2.70 16.01 -6.38
CA VAL A 122 -3.02 16.25 -4.98
C VAL A 122 -3.25 17.73 -4.72
N PRO A 123 -4.28 18.14 -3.97
CA PRO A 123 -4.43 19.52 -3.52
C PRO A 123 -3.17 20.03 -2.82
N ALA A 124 -2.73 21.25 -3.17
CA ALA A 124 -1.43 21.78 -2.77
C ALA A 124 -1.22 21.86 -1.25
N ASP A 125 -2.27 22.16 -0.49
CA ASP A 125 -2.26 22.20 0.97
C ASP A 125 -2.06 20.79 1.57
N LEU A 126 -2.68 19.77 0.99
CA LEU A 126 -2.49 18.38 1.42
C LEU A 126 -1.11 17.86 1.04
N ALA A 127 -0.60 18.21 -0.14
CA ALA A 127 0.74 17.85 -0.57
C ALA A 127 1.80 18.46 0.35
N GLU A 128 1.69 19.77 0.67
CA GLU A 128 2.59 20.46 1.59
C GLU A 128 2.56 19.84 3.01
N GLU A 129 1.37 19.51 3.51
CA GLU A 129 1.22 18.92 4.83
C GLU A 129 1.75 17.47 4.89
N SER A 130 1.59 16.70 3.82
CA SER A 130 2.15 15.35 3.71
C SER A 130 3.68 15.39 3.69
N GLN A 131 4.28 16.28 2.88
CA GLN A 131 5.73 16.44 2.78
C GLN A 131 6.38 16.82 4.13
N LYS A 132 5.70 17.62 4.98
CA LYS A 132 6.17 17.93 6.33
C LYS A 132 6.24 16.70 7.25
N ARG A 133 5.51 15.64 6.93
CA ARG A 133 5.41 14.40 7.71
C ARG A 133 6.26 13.27 7.16
N GLU A 134 6.88 13.47 6.02
CA GLU A 134 7.72 12.45 5.37
C GLU A 134 8.77 11.88 6.31
N ARG A 135 8.97 10.56 6.21
CA ARG A 135 9.95 9.81 6.98
C ARG A 135 10.88 9.02 6.08
N GLY A 136 12.07 8.73 6.58
CA GLY A 136 13.01 7.85 5.91
C GLY A 136 12.57 6.38 5.91
N VAL A 137 13.30 5.57 5.15
CA VAL A 137 13.19 4.11 5.18
C VAL A 137 14.57 3.55 5.54
N SER A 138 14.61 2.67 6.54
CA SER A 138 15.86 2.08 7.03
C SER A 138 16.55 1.22 5.97
N GLU A 139 17.88 1.27 5.95
CA GLU A 139 18.68 0.40 5.09
C GLU A 139 18.48 -1.09 5.46
N THR A 140 18.26 -1.38 6.73
CA THR A 140 17.96 -2.74 7.21
C THR A 140 16.71 -3.30 6.55
N ALA A 141 15.61 -2.55 6.49
CA ALA A 141 14.39 -2.99 5.82
C ALA A 141 14.60 -3.17 4.31
N MET A 142 15.38 -2.27 3.68
CA MET A 142 15.69 -2.34 2.24
C MET A 142 16.54 -3.54 1.85
N ALA A 143 17.40 -4.02 2.76
CA ALA A 143 18.35 -5.10 2.49
C ALA A 143 17.84 -6.50 2.87
N LYS A 144 16.79 -6.61 3.69
CA LYS A 144 16.28 -7.92 4.13
C LYS A 144 15.39 -8.57 3.07
N PRO A 145 15.58 -9.87 2.81
CA PRO A 145 14.71 -10.62 1.90
C PRO A 145 13.26 -10.66 2.40
N TRP A 146 12.31 -10.54 1.48
CA TRP A 146 10.90 -10.73 1.78
C TRP A 146 10.67 -12.14 2.35
N PRO A 147 10.04 -12.25 3.53
CA PRO A 147 10.08 -13.48 4.30
C PRO A 147 9.07 -14.54 3.86
N LEU A 148 8.05 -14.19 3.05
CA LEU A 148 7.07 -15.15 2.61
C LEU A 148 7.57 -15.95 1.41
N THR A 149 7.14 -17.22 1.33
CA THR A 149 7.44 -18.12 0.21
C THR A 149 6.45 -18.01 -0.95
N ALA A 150 5.32 -17.33 -0.73
CA ALA A 150 4.30 -17.01 -1.73
C ALA A 150 3.42 -15.87 -1.19
N MET A 151 2.61 -15.25 -2.04
CA MET A 151 1.50 -14.41 -1.59
C MET A 151 0.56 -15.21 -0.68
N PRO A 152 -0.02 -14.60 0.36
CA PRO A 152 -0.94 -15.30 1.26
C PRO A 152 -2.17 -15.81 0.48
N ASP A 153 -2.68 -16.96 0.94
CA ASP A 153 -3.88 -17.59 0.35
C ASP A 153 -5.16 -16.87 0.83
N VAL A 154 -5.30 -15.62 0.42
CA VAL A 154 -6.47 -14.77 0.69
C VAL A 154 -6.90 -14.10 -0.63
N PRO A 155 -8.18 -13.74 -0.78
CA PRO A 155 -8.64 -12.96 -1.93
C PRO A 155 -7.77 -11.72 -2.10
N THR A 156 -7.04 -11.64 -3.22
CA THR A 156 -6.10 -10.55 -3.49
C THR A 156 -6.58 -9.73 -4.69
N HIS A 157 -6.58 -8.41 -4.53
CA HIS A 157 -7.04 -7.45 -5.53
C HIS A 157 -5.99 -6.38 -5.73
N PHE A 158 -5.98 -5.79 -6.93
CA PHE A 158 -5.08 -4.69 -7.26
C PHE A 158 -5.86 -3.49 -7.79
N ILE A 159 -5.62 -2.31 -7.24
CA ILE A 159 -6.12 -1.03 -7.75
C ILE A 159 -4.96 -0.34 -8.46
N LEU A 160 -5.13 -0.12 -9.76
CA LEU A 160 -4.16 0.53 -10.64
C LEU A 160 -4.52 2.01 -10.77
N CYS A 161 -3.65 2.90 -10.37
CA CYS A 161 -3.79 4.33 -10.59
C CYS A 161 -3.38 4.69 -12.03
N THR A 162 -4.36 5.13 -12.86
CA THR A 162 -4.12 5.31 -14.30
C THR A 162 -3.41 6.61 -14.68
N GLU A 163 -3.25 7.53 -13.72
CA GLU A 163 -2.53 8.79 -13.88
C GLU A 163 -1.23 8.82 -13.08
N ASP A 164 -0.82 7.65 -12.55
CA ASP A 164 0.42 7.50 -11.78
C ASP A 164 1.65 7.80 -12.66
N ARG A 165 2.41 8.81 -12.25
CA ARG A 165 3.63 9.25 -12.95
C ARG A 165 4.88 8.60 -12.39
N PHE A 166 4.81 8.03 -11.19
CA PHE A 166 5.91 7.30 -10.56
C PHE A 166 5.90 5.84 -11.02
N PHE A 167 4.85 5.09 -10.71
CA PHE A 167 4.61 3.75 -11.25
C PHE A 167 3.65 3.83 -12.42
N THR A 168 4.17 4.07 -13.62
CA THR A 168 3.31 4.24 -14.79
C THR A 168 2.34 3.06 -14.97
N PRO A 169 1.11 3.31 -15.46
CA PRO A 169 0.12 2.24 -15.64
C PRO A 169 0.62 1.08 -16.49
N GLU A 170 1.42 1.35 -17.52
CA GLU A 170 2.01 0.31 -18.37
C GLU A 170 2.99 -0.57 -17.58
N PHE A 171 3.88 0.05 -16.81
CA PHE A 171 4.81 -0.65 -15.94
C PHE A 171 4.07 -1.54 -14.94
N MET A 172 3.08 -0.98 -14.23
CA MET A 172 2.36 -1.72 -13.19
C MET A 172 1.50 -2.85 -13.75
N ARG A 173 0.89 -2.70 -14.94
CA ARG A 173 0.22 -3.84 -15.59
C ARG A 173 1.18 -4.99 -15.87
N GLY A 174 2.41 -4.69 -16.29
CA GLY A 174 3.45 -5.70 -16.46
C GLY A 174 3.83 -6.39 -15.15
N VAL A 175 4.02 -5.63 -14.08
CA VAL A 175 4.34 -6.15 -12.74
C VAL A 175 3.21 -7.03 -12.21
N VAL A 176 1.96 -6.60 -12.33
CA VAL A 176 0.79 -7.41 -11.89
C VAL A 176 0.69 -8.70 -12.69
N ALA A 177 0.81 -8.65 -14.00
CA ALA A 177 0.75 -9.85 -14.86
C ALA A 177 1.85 -10.87 -14.51
N ASP A 178 3.07 -10.42 -14.20
CA ASP A 178 4.19 -11.29 -13.82
C ASP A 178 4.09 -11.83 -12.39
N ARG A 179 3.59 -11.03 -11.43
CA ARG A 179 3.71 -11.30 -9.99
C ARG A 179 2.40 -11.66 -9.28
N LEU A 180 1.25 -11.38 -9.90
CA LEU A 180 -0.08 -11.75 -9.42
C LEU A 180 -0.91 -12.39 -10.56
N PRO A 181 -0.47 -13.51 -11.12
CA PRO A 181 -1.16 -14.12 -12.25
C PRO A 181 -2.64 -14.43 -11.92
N GLY A 182 -3.53 -13.99 -12.80
CA GLY A 182 -4.98 -14.16 -12.64
C GLY A 182 -5.69 -13.03 -11.87
N VAL A 183 -4.97 -12.02 -11.41
CA VAL A 183 -5.55 -10.79 -10.85
C VAL A 183 -5.69 -9.75 -11.96
N GLU A 184 -6.92 -9.34 -12.24
CA GLU A 184 -7.21 -8.23 -13.15
C GLU A 184 -7.28 -6.93 -12.35
N PRO A 185 -6.43 -5.93 -12.65
CA PRO A 185 -6.46 -4.67 -11.93
C PRO A 185 -7.76 -3.90 -12.13
N VAL A 186 -8.31 -3.35 -11.05
CA VAL A 186 -9.36 -2.34 -11.09
C VAL A 186 -8.71 -0.97 -11.27
N GLU A 187 -9.17 -0.19 -12.22
CA GLU A 187 -8.57 1.10 -12.56
C GLU A 187 -9.19 2.24 -11.72
N LEU A 188 -8.33 3.16 -11.28
CA LEU A 188 -8.71 4.41 -10.63
C LEU A 188 -7.99 5.57 -11.35
N ALA A 189 -8.75 6.56 -11.82
CA ALA A 189 -8.20 7.78 -12.43
C ALA A 189 -7.61 8.69 -11.34
N ALA A 190 -6.38 8.38 -10.92
CA ALA A 190 -5.62 9.05 -9.88
C ALA A 190 -4.12 8.95 -10.14
N GLY A 191 -3.35 9.86 -9.56
CA GLY A 191 -1.89 9.77 -9.44
C GLY A 191 -1.45 8.80 -8.36
N HIS A 192 -0.15 8.82 -8.03
CA HIS A 192 0.43 7.88 -7.05
C HIS A 192 -0.19 7.99 -5.67
N CYS A 193 -0.48 9.20 -5.20
CA CYS A 193 -1.04 9.47 -3.88
C CYS A 193 -2.58 9.53 -3.91
N ALA A 194 -3.22 8.49 -4.46
CA ALA A 194 -4.69 8.41 -4.61
C ALA A 194 -5.44 8.59 -3.29
N GLN A 195 -4.85 8.24 -2.15
CA GLN A 195 -5.42 8.42 -0.81
C GLN A 195 -5.64 9.90 -0.45
N LEU A 196 -4.92 10.81 -1.10
CA LEU A 196 -5.05 12.26 -0.91
C LEU A 196 -5.76 12.95 -2.08
N SER A 197 -5.55 12.47 -3.32
CA SER A 197 -6.11 13.11 -4.52
C SER A 197 -7.54 12.64 -4.84
N LYS A 198 -7.87 11.37 -4.56
CA LYS A 198 -9.17 10.73 -4.86
C LYS A 198 -9.70 9.91 -3.69
N PRO A 199 -9.75 10.47 -2.46
CA PRO A 199 -10.05 9.69 -1.26
C PRO A 199 -11.45 9.05 -1.28
N ASN A 200 -12.45 9.71 -1.82
CA ASN A 200 -13.82 9.19 -1.87
C ASN A 200 -13.94 8.03 -2.88
N GLU A 201 -13.38 8.21 -4.06
CA GLU A 201 -13.37 7.19 -5.12
C GLU A 201 -12.57 5.95 -4.68
N LEU A 202 -11.43 6.17 -4.02
CA LEU A 202 -10.66 5.07 -3.45
C LEU A 202 -11.43 4.35 -2.33
N ALA A 203 -12.09 5.09 -1.43
CA ALA A 203 -12.91 4.51 -0.37
C ALA A 203 -14.12 3.72 -0.93
N GLU A 204 -14.73 4.18 -2.03
CA GLU A 204 -15.79 3.43 -2.73
C GLU A 204 -15.27 2.09 -3.24
N LEU A 205 -14.12 2.07 -3.91
CA LEU A 205 -13.49 0.83 -4.39
C LEU A 205 -13.13 -0.10 -3.23
N LEU A 206 -12.53 0.42 -2.17
CA LEU A 206 -12.17 -0.38 -1.00
C LEU A 206 -13.40 -0.99 -0.32
N ALA A 207 -14.50 -0.24 -0.21
CA ALA A 207 -15.73 -0.72 0.42
C ALA A 207 -16.37 -1.91 -0.31
N HIS A 208 -16.11 -2.12 -1.61
CA HIS A 208 -16.55 -3.31 -2.34
C HIS A 208 -15.96 -4.61 -1.81
N TYR A 209 -14.83 -4.56 -1.12
CA TYR A 209 -14.15 -5.73 -0.56
C TYR A 209 -14.55 -6.00 0.91
N ALA A 210 -15.36 -5.11 1.51
CA ALA A 210 -15.95 -5.33 2.83
C ALA A 210 -17.03 -6.43 2.78
N ARG A 211 -17.19 -7.16 3.91
CA ARG A 211 -18.19 -8.19 4.11
C ARG A 211 -19.28 -7.76 5.09
#